data_5b8a60c96eeda6744d06c42d3706e418
#
_entry.id   5b8a60c96eeda6744d06c42d3706e418
#
_cell.length_a   1.000
_cell.length_b   1.000
_cell.length_c   1.000
_cell.angle_alpha   90.00
_cell.angle_beta   90.00
_cell.angle_gamma   90.00
#
_symmetry.space_group_name_H-M   'P 1'
#
loop_
_entity.id
_entity.type
_entity.pdbx_description
1 polymer ?
#
loop_
_entity_poly.entity_id
_entity_poly.type
_entity_poly.pdbx_seq_one_letter_code
_entity_poly.pdbx_strand_id
1 'polypeptide(L)'
;MNDFSNIINWDNVFKQSENFKTNQPCKFAFIENFFHEDFYNKLYNSYPKFDDSWDHIVTYDKNHWSKKWAGTTTHGIVQDDDDNSLSHEWNTLKKYASTKEFTENFKKFTNVAVEKLKHFHFIGMSQGGFQLPHIHNVGPSTLVMMLYFSKNWNKGDPGATYIASDLDES
;
A
#
# COMPACT_ATOMS: atom_id res chain seq x y z
N MET A 1 -17.32 19.42 -4.03
CA MET A 1 -16.28 18.62 -4.69
C MET A 1 -15.18 18.43 -3.68
N ASN A 2 -14.78 17.23 -3.34
CA ASN A 2 -13.69 17.02 -2.38
C ASN A 2 -12.39 17.49 -3.02
N ASP A 3 -11.62 18.29 -2.32
CA ASP A 3 -10.28 18.70 -2.75
C ASP A 3 -9.27 17.64 -2.27
N PHE A 4 -8.64 16.95 -3.20
CA PHE A 4 -7.64 15.91 -2.95
C PHE A 4 -6.20 16.37 -3.26
N SER A 5 -6.02 17.64 -3.62
CA SER A 5 -4.74 18.18 -4.08
C SER A 5 -3.58 18.04 -3.08
N ASN A 6 -3.91 18.00 -1.78
CA ASN A 6 -2.93 17.93 -0.69
C ASN A 6 -2.71 16.50 -0.14
N ILE A 7 -3.14 15.45 -0.86
CA ILE A 7 -2.96 14.07 -0.42
C ILE A 7 -1.62 13.53 -0.91
N ILE A 8 -1.46 13.39 -2.21
CA ILE A 8 -0.28 12.78 -2.83
C ILE A 8 0.55 13.86 -3.53
N ASN A 9 1.85 13.81 -3.29
CA ASN A 9 2.82 14.67 -3.96
C ASN A 9 3.13 14.10 -5.36
N TRP A 10 2.19 14.27 -6.30
CA TRP A 10 2.29 13.73 -7.65
C TRP A 10 3.52 14.23 -8.41
N ASP A 11 3.94 15.46 -8.20
CA ASP A 11 5.16 15.97 -8.84
C ASP A 11 6.39 15.16 -8.42
N ASN A 12 6.44 14.74 -7.16
CA ASN A 12 7.51 13.89 -6.66
C ASN A 12 7.37 12.44 -7.16
N VAL A 13 6.16 11.92 -7.22
CA VAL A 13 5.88 10.57 -7.75
C VAL A 13 6.34 10.47 -9.20
N PHE A 14 6.02 11.44 -10.05
CA PHE A 14 6.37 11.41 -11.47
C PHE A 14 7.88 11.43 -11.74
N LYS A 15 8.70 11.96 -10.83
CA LYS A 15 10.17 11.89 -10.94
C LYS A 15 10.70 10.45 -10.97
N GLN A 16 9.95 9.50 -10.40
CA GLN A 16 10.32 8.08 -10.35
C GLN A 16 9.75 7.26 -11.52
N SER A 17 9.09 7.89 -12.49
CA SER A 17 8.42 7.19 -13.59
C SER A 17 9.38 6.36 -14.45
N GLU A 18 10.54 6.89 -14.78
CA GLU A 18 11.55 6.17 -15.55
C GLU A 18 12.17 5.02 -14.74
N ASN A 19 12.47 5.25 -13.47
CA ASN A 19 12.95 4.19 -12.57
C ASN A 19 11.94 3.04 -12.50
N PHE A 20 10.66 3.35 -12.34
CA PHE A 20 9.61 2.31 -12.34
C PHE A 20 9.63 1.45 -13.59
N LYS A 21 9.79 2.08 -14.77
CA LYS A 21 9.71 1.38 -16.06
C LYS A 21 10.94 0.54 -16.37
N THR A 22 12.11 0.92 -15.85
CA THR A 22 13.41 0.37 -16.22
C THR A 22 14.03 -0.55 -15.17
N ASN A 23 13.57 -0.50 -13.93
CA ASN A 23 14.10 -1.34 -12.85
C ASN A 23 13.91 -2.83 -13.11
N GLN A 24 14.87 -3.61 -12.64
CA GLN A 24 14.95 -5.06 -12.72
C GLN A 24 15.01 -5.64 -11.28
N PRO A 25 14.56 -6.88 -11.04
CA PRO A 25 14.06 -7.89 -12.00
C PRO A 25 12.61 -7.68 -12.43
N CYS A 26 11.89 -6.78 -11.81
CA CYS A 26 10.51 -6.39 -12.15
C CYS A 26 10.37 -4.88 -12.16
N LYS A 27 9.23 -4.39 -12.60
CA LYS A 27 8.92 -2.95 -12.55
C LYS A 27 8.57 -2.55 -11.13
N PHE A 28 9.37 -1.69 -10.53
CA PHE A 28 9.10 -1.11 -9.22
C PHE A 28 9.71 0.29 -9.08
N ALA A 29 9.21 1.06 -8.14
CA ALA A 29 9.86 2.27 -7.67
C ALA A 29 9.69 2.40 -6.15
N PHE A 30 10.70 2.92 -5.49
CA PHE A 30 10.61 3.39 -4.12
C PHE A 30 10.46 4.91 -4.15
N ILE A 31 9.41 5.40 -3.50
CA ILE A 31 9.03 6.82 -3.56
C ILE A 31 9.02 7.37 -2.14
N GLU A 32 10.07 8.12 -1.78
CA GLU A 32 10.07 8.92 -0.56
C GLU A 32 9.14 10.12 -0.74
N ASN A 33 8.56 10.61 0.36
CA ASN A 33 7.63 11.74 0.35
C ASN A 33 6.47 11.56 -0.67
N PHE A 34 5.91 10.35 -0.69
CA PHE A 34 4.76 10.01 -1.54
C PHE A 34 3.54 10.89 -1.19
N PHE A 35 3.28 11.10 0.07
CA PHE A 35 2.26 12.03 0.56
C PHE A 35 2.85 13.43 0.77
N HIS A 36 1.99 14.44 0.78
CA HIS A 36 2.33 15.70 1.42
C HIS A 36 2.50 15.49 2.92
N GLU A 37 3.47 16.16 3.53
CA GLU A 37 3.91 15.90 4.91
C GLU A 37 2.77 16.01 5.94
N ASP A 38 1.95 17.05 5.84
CA ASP A 38 0.82 17.23 6.74
C ASP A 38 -0.18 16.10 6.68
N PHE A 39 -0.48 15.60 5.48
CA PHE A 39 -1.39 14.48 5.30
C PHE A 39 -0.78 13.17 5.80
N TYR A 40 0.50 12.92 5.50
CA TYR A 40 1.23 11.79 6.07
C TYR A 40 1.17 11.76 7.59
N ASN A 41 1.45 12.90 8.24
CA ASN A 41 1.43 12.99 9.70
C ASN A 41 0.04 12.69 10.30
N LYS A 42 -1.04 13.10 9.63
CA LYS A 42 -2.41 12.75 10.04
C LYS A 42 -2.68 11.25 9.92
N LEU A 43 -2.29 10.63 8.80
CA LEU A 43 -2.40 9.18 8.62
C LEU A 43 -1.58 8.41 9.66
N TYR A 44 -0.34 8.85 9.90
CA TYR A 44 0.55 8.22 10.88
C TYR A 44 -0.03 8.28 12.30
N ASN A 45 -0.49 9.46 12.73
CA ASN A 45 -1.03 9.67 14.07
C ASN A 45 -2.36 8.94 14.30
N SER A 46 -3.09 8.63 13.23
CA SER A 46 -4.35 7.89 13.24
C SER A 46 -4.23 6.46 12.71
N TYR A 47 -3.01 5.93 12.60
CA TYR A 47 -2.81 4.54 12.19
C TYR A 47 -3.56 3.60 13.14
N PRO A 48 -4.28 2.58 12.62
CA PRO A 48 -5.08 1.69 13.46
C PRO A 48 -4.22 1.03 14.53
N LYS A 49 -4.68 1.14 15.78
CA LYS A 49 -4.02 0.46 16.90
C LYS A 49 -4.23 -1.05 16.77
N PHE A 50 -3.23 -1.81 17.21
CA PHE A 50 -3.38 -3.26 17.35
C PHE A 50 -4.41 -3.56 18.44
N ASP A 51 -5.49 -4.23 18.06
CA ASP A 51 -6.59 -4.65 18.91
C ASP A 51 -7.22 -5.95 18.36
N ASP A 52 -8.29 -6.41 18.97
CA ASP A 52 -9.00 -7.64 18.59
C ASP A 52 -9.62 -7.60 17.18
N SER A 53 -9.59 -6.47 16.50
CA SER A 53 -10.05 -6.34 15.11
C SER A 53 -9.00 -6.72 14.06
N TRP A 54 -7.80 -7.09 14.49
CA TRP A 54 -6.74 -7.57 13.63
C TRP A 54 -6.72 -9.09 13.56
N ASP A 55 -6.69 -9.64 12.36
CA ASP A 55 -6.50 -11.06 12.13
C ASP A 55 -5.01 -11.43 12.22
N HIS A 56 -4.65 -12.38 13.09
CA HIS A 56 -3.31 -12.96 13.09
C HIS A 56 -3.24 -14.07 12.06
N ILE A 57 -2.48 -13.86 11.00
CA ILE A 57 -2.33 -14.82 9.90
C ILE A 57 -1.00 -15.54 10.06
N VAL A 58 -1.08 -16.84 10.33
CA VAL A 58 0.08 -17.72 10.49
C VAL A 58 -0.08 -18.91 9.55
N THR A 59 0.82 -18.99 8.58
CA THR A 59 0.92 -20.08 7.62
C THR A 59 2.41 -20.43 7.42
N TYR A 60 2.74 -21.39 6.60
CA TYR A 60 4.15 -21.73 6.33
C TYR A 60 4.92 -20.60 5.63
N ASP A 61 4.22 -19.75 4.87
CA ASP A 61 4.78 -18.68 4.03
C ASP A 61 4.68 -17.27 4.65
N LYS A 62 3.95 -17.12 5.76
CA LYS A 62 3.77 -15.81 6.41
C LYS A 62 3.38 -15.90 7.87
N ASN A 63 3.80 -14.89 8.61
CA ASN A 63 3.38 -14.61 9.98
C ASN A 63 3.24 -13.10 10.14
N HIS A 64 2.02 -12.60 10.05
CA HIS A 64 1.74 -11.17 10.19
C HIS A 64 0.32 -10.91 10.68
N TRP A 65 0.07 -9.70 11.12
CA TRP A 65 -1.25 -9.20 11.46
C TRP A 65 -1.86 -8.46 10.27
N SER A 66 -3.15 -8.61 10.05
CA SER A 66 -3.88 -7.94 8.99
C SER A 66 -5.19 -7.34 9.50
N LYS A 67 -5.45 -6.09 9.16
CA LYS A 67 -6.74 -5.45 9.37
C LYS A 67 -7.31 -5.02 8.03
N LYS A 68 -8.44 -5.59 7.67
CA LYS A 68 -9.17 -5.25 6.44
C LYS A 68 -10.06 -4.03 6.68
N TRP A 69 -10.38 -3.34 5.62
CA TRP A 69 -11.42 -2.33 5.61
C TRP A 69 -12.78 -2.96 5.96
N ALA A 70 -13.61 -2.26 6.77
CA ALA A 70 -14.95 -2.75 7.09
C ALA A 70 -15.77 -2.99 5.82
N GLY A 71 -16.58 -4.05 5.82
CA GLY A 71 -17.36 -4.44 4.65
C GLY A 71 -16.57 -5.08 3.50
N THR A 72 -15.26 -5.31 3.66
CA THR A 72 -14.48 -6.06 2.65
C THR A 72 -15.12 -7.44 2.43
N THR A 73 -15.35 -7.78 1.16
CA THR A 73 -15.97 -9.07 0.79
C THR A 73 -15.10 -10.27 1.16
N THR A 74 -15.66 -11.47 1.13
CA THR A 74 -14.92 -12.72 1.34
C THR A 74 -13.78 -12.92 0.34
N HIS A 75 -13.87 -12.31 -0.85
CA HIS A 75 -12.81 -12.32 -1.87
C HIS A 75 -11.80 -11.16 -1.70
N GLY A 76 -11.85 -10.43 -0.59
CA GLY A 76 -10.92 -9.34 -0.29
C GLY A 76 -11.21 -8.03 -1.03
N ILE A 77 -12.32 -7.89 -1.73
CA ILE A 77 -12.67 -6.68 -2.48
C ILE A 77 -13.22 -5.64 -1.50
N VAL A 78 -12.55 -4.48 -1.45
CA VAL A 78 -12.97 -3.35 -0.62
C VAL A 78 -14.27 -2.73 -1.14
N GLN A 79 -15.15 -2.34 -0.22
CA GLN A 79 -16.40 -1.65 -0.53
C GLN A 79 -16.21 -0.12 -0.51
N ASP A 80 -17.16 0.59 -1.10
CA ASP A 80 -17.07 2.06 -1.23
C ASP A 80 -17.41 2.81 0.06
N ASP A 81 -18.10 2.16 1.00
CA ASP A 81 -18.51 2.77 2.26
C ASP A 81 -17.33 3.18 3.16
N ASP A 82 -17.57 4.18 3.99
CA ASP A 82 -16.62 4.59 5.02
C ASP A 82 -16.50 3.53 6.11
N ASP A 83 -15.28 3.36 6.62
CA ASP A 83 -15.03 2.57 7.82
C ASP A 83 -15.02 3.50 9.03
N ASN A 84 -16.10 3.45 9.84
CA ASN A 84 -16.25 4.30 11.02
C ASN A 84 -15.26 4.00 12.15
N SER A 85 -14.52 2.88 12.07
CA SER A 85 -13.44 2.57 13.02
C SER A 85 -12.12 3.28 12.67
N LEU A 86 -12.05 3.90 11.48
CA LEU A 86 -10.88 4.60 10.98
C LEU A 86 -11.09 6.13 10.97
N SER A 87 -9.99 6.86 10.96
CA SER A 87 -10.04 8.32 10.92
C SER A 87 -10.63 8.85 9.61
N HIS A 88 -11.01 10.13 9.64
CA HIS A 88 -11.44 10.85 8.45
C HIS A 88 -10.36 10.81 7.34
N GLU A 89 -9.08 10.90 7.70
CA GLU A 89 -7.98 10.92 6.75
C GLU A 89 -7.81 9.57 6.03
N TRP A 90 -7.96 8.46 6.74
CA TRP A 90 -7.94 7.13 6.13
C TRP A 90 -9.11 6.93 5.17
N ASN A 91 -10.31 7.35 5.57
CA ASN A 91 -11.49 7.34 4.70
C ASN A 91 -11.30 8.24 3.48
N THR A 92 -10.71 9.41 3.64
CA THR A 92 -10.39 10.35 2.56
C THR A 92 -9.38 9.75 1.58
N LEU A 93 -8.30 9.13 2.07
CA LEU A 93 -7.31 8.45 1.23
C LEU A 93 -7.96 7.33 0.42
N LYS A 94 -8.78 6.49 1.05
CA LYS A 94 -9.49 5.40 0.37
C LYS A 94 -10.45 5.92 -0.70
N LYS A 95 -11.21 6.98 -0.41
CA LYS A 95 -12.08 7.65 -1.39
C LYS A 95 -11.28 8.19 -2.58
N TYR A 96 -10.18 8.87 -2.31
CA TYR A 96 -9.29 9.37 -3.37
C TYR A 96 -8.73 8.23 -4.22
N ALA A 97 -8.25 7.16 -3.59
CA ALA A 97 -7.71 5.99 -4.30
C ALA A 97 -8.75 5.29 -5.19
N SER A 98 -10.03 5.53 -4.98
CA SER A 98 -11.14 5.01 -5.81
C SER A 98 -11.56 5.99 -6.93
N THR A 99 -10.92 7.15 -7.05
CA THR A 99 -11.26 8.14 -8.09
C THR A 99 -10.58 7.85 -9.42
N LYS A 100 -11.20 8.35 -10.50
CA LYS A 100 -10.60 8.33 -11.84
C LYS A 100 -9.29 9.14 -11.89
N GLU A 101 -9.22 10.27 -11.19
CA GLU A 101 -8.02 11.08 -11.11
C GLU A 101 -6.81 10.27 -10.57
N PHE A 102 -7.02 9.52 -9.49
CA PHE A 102 -5.98 8.67 -8.91
C PHE A 102 -5.49 7.61 -9.91
N THR A 103 -6.41 6.89 -10.54
CA THR A 103 -6.06 5.83 -11.50
C THR A 103 -5.38 6.38 -12.76
N GLU A 104 -5.79 7.53 -13.27
CA GLU A 104 -5.14 8.19 -14.41
C GLU A 104 -3.73 8.69 -14.06
N ASN A 105 -3.52 9.21 -12.85
CA ASN A 105 -2.19 9.58 -12.39
C ASN A 105 -1.27 8.35 -12.26
N PHE A 106 -1.77 7.23 -11.74
CA PHE A 106 -0.99 5.99 -11.71
C PHE A 106 -0.70 5.45 -13.12
N LYS A 107 -1.65 5.52 -14.03
CA LYS A 107 -1.43 5.17 -15.44
C LYS A 107 -0.35 6.04 -16.07
N LYS A 108 -0.38 7.35 -15.83
CA LYS A 108 0.67 8.28 -16.29
C LYS A 108 2.05 7.91 -15.70
N PHE A 109 2.09 7.57 -14.42
CA PHE A 109 3.32 7.21 -13.72
C PHE A 109 3.92 5.89 -14.23
N THR A 110 3.10 4.83 -14.37
CA THR A 110 3.54 3.46 -14.58
C THR A 110 3.38 2.94 -16.01
N ASN A 111 2.55 3.60 -16.82
CA ASN A 111 2.03 3.10 -18.09
C ASN A 111 1.19 1.80 -17.93
N VAL A 112 0.65 1.52 -16.74
CA VAL A 112 -0.26 0.40 -16.48
C VAL A 112 -1.68 0.93 -16.38
N ALA A 113 -2.60 0.35 -17.14
CA ALA A 113 -4.00 0.73 -17.12
C ALA A 113 -4.72 0.11 -15.90
N VAL A 114 -4.62 0.79 -14.76
CA VAL A 114 -5.40 0.42 -13.56
C VAL A 114 -6.78 1.06 -13.63
N GLU A 115 -7.80 0.33 -13.21
CA GLU A 115 -9.18 0.78 -13.32
C GLU A 115 -9.76 1.24 -11.99
N LYS A 116 -9.47 0.53 -10.91
CA LYS A 116 -10.03 0.80 -9.57
C LYS A 116 -9.20 0.22 -8.45
N LEU A 117 -9.42 0.74 -7.26
CA LEU A 117 -8.96 0.12 -6.02
C LEU A 117 -9.68 -1.21 -5.81
N LYS A 118 -8.94 -2.30 -5.61
CA LYS A 118 -9.49 -3.64 -5.33
C LYS A 118 -9.32 -4.04 -3.87
N HIS A 119 -8.13 -3.83 -3.33
CA HIS A 119 -7.77 -4.25 -1.98
C HIS A 119 -7.24 -3.06 -1.19
N PHE A 120 -7.67 -2.93 0.04
CA PHE A 120 -7.15 -1.97 0.99
C PHE A 120 -7.13 -2.62 2.37
N HIS A 121 -5.94 -2.84 2.90
CA HIS A 121 -5.77 -3.43 4.21
C HIS A 121 -4.48 -2.93 4.87
N PHE A 122 -4.43 -3.03 6.17
CA PHE A 122 -3.27 -2.73 6.97
C PHE A 122 -2.52 -4.02 7.27
N ILE A 123 -1.20 -3.96 7.25
CA ILE A 123 -0.35 -5.08 7.65
C ILE A 123 0.54 -4.60 8.78
N GLY A 124 0.64 -5.42 9.82
CA GLY A 124 1.56 -5.21 10.93
C GLY A 124 2.42 -6.44 11.14
N MET A 125 3.71 -6.23 11.35
CA MET A 125 4.65 -7.29 11.69
C MET A 125 5.18 -7.05 13.11
N SER A 126 5.02 -8.06 13.96
CA SER A 126 5.65 -8.11 15.28
C SER A 126 7.00 -8.81 15.20
N GLN A 127 7.72 -8.90 16.32
CA GLN A 127 8.96 -9.68 16.40
C GLN A 127 8.74 -11.11 15.89
N GLY A 128 9.57 -11.59 14.96
CA GLY A 128 9.43 -12.88 14.31
C GLY A 128 8.37 -12.90 13.19
N GLY A 129 7.79 -11.76 12.85
CA GLY A 129 6.92 -11.63 11.69
C GLY A 129 7.70 -11.70 10.38
N PHE A 130 7.12 -12.37 9.38
CA PHE A 130 7.72 -12.52 8.06
C PHE A 130 6.65 -12.73 6.98
N GLN A 131 7.07 -12.56 5.75
CA GLN A 131 6.36 -13.02 4.56
C GLN A 131 7.42 -13.47 3.55
N LEU A 132 7.34 -14.73 3.13
CA LEU A 132 8.28 -15.29 2.15
C LEU A 132 8.12 -14.62 0.78
N PRO A 133 9.13 -14.71 -0.09
CA PRO A 133 9.05 -14.24 -1.46
C PRO A 133 7.83 -14.84 -2.18
N HIS A 134 7.07 -14.01 -2.84
CA HIS A 134 5.89 -14.41 -3.59
C HIS A 134 5.63 -13.45 -4.74
N ILE A 135 4.88 -13.90 -5.72
CA ILE A 135 4.42 -13.06 -6.82
C ILE A 135 2.93 -12.73 -6.66
N HIS A 136 2.58 -11.50 -6.98
CA HIS A 136 1.19 -11.11 -7.11
C HIS A 136 0.71 -11.45 -8.53
N ASN A 137 0.21 -12.66 -8.73
CA ASN A 137 -0.27 -13.13 -10.02
C ASN A 137 -1.69 -12.60 -10.33
N VAL A 138 -1.79 -11.31 -10.53
CA VAL A 138 -3.07 -10.57 -10.58
C VAL A 138 -3.36 -9.97 -11.95
N GLY A 139 -2.53 -10.25 -12.95
CA GLY A 139 -2.71 -9.80 -14.33
C GLY A 139 -2.05 -8.46 -14.68
N PRO A 140 -2.01 -8.10 -15.96
CA PRO A 140 -1.18 -7.00 -16.49
C PRO A 140 -1.70 -5.61 -16.12
N SER A 141 -2.94 -5.49 -15.65
CA SER A 141 -3.56 -4.20 -15.28
C SER A 141 -3.60 -3.98 -13.76
N THR A 142 -2.72 -4.64 -13.01
CA THR A 142 -2.70 -4.54 -11.56
C THR A 142 -1.40 -3.91 -11.07
N LEU A 143 -1.53 -3.04 -10.09
CA LEU A 143 -0.42 -2.49 -9.32
C LEU A 143 -0.60 -2.86 -7.85
N VAL A 144 0.50 -3.18 -7.21
CA VAL A 144 0.58 -3.32 -5.75
C VAL A 144 1.30 -2.09 -5.21
N MET A 145 0.66 -1.40 -4.29
CA MET A 145 1.22 -0.24 -3.62
C MET A 145 1.35 -0.56 -2.14
N MET A 146 2.57 -0.50 -1.63
CA MET A 146 2.86 -0.66 -0.21
C MET A 146 3.21 0.71 0.39
N LEU A 147 2.49 1.10 1.41
CA LEU A 147 2.70 2.35 2.15
C LEU A 147 3.33 2.04 3.50
N TYR A 148 4.52 2.58 3.73
CA TYR A 148 5.27 2.34 4.96
C TYR A 148 5.04 3.48 5.95
N PHE A 149 4.66 3.11 7.17
CA PHE A 149 4.40 4.04 8.28
C PHE A 149 5.35 3.83 9.46
N SER A 150 6.48 3.14 9.25
CA SER A 150 7.52 3.00 10.27
C SER A 150 8.39 4.25 10.30
N LYS A 151 8.42 4.96 11.44
CA LYS A 151 9.37 6.06 11.68
C LYS A 151 10.66 5.53 12.30
N ASN A 152 11.77 6.25 12.06
CA ASN A 152 13.09 5.93 12.61
C ASN A 152 13.63 4.55 12.20
N TRP A 153 13.15 4.01 11.08
CA TRP A 153 13.68 2.77 10.50
C TRP A 153 15.03 3.06 9.83
N ASN A 154 16.06 2.27 10.16
CA ASN A 154 17.38 2.38 9.56
C ASN A 154 17.64 1.19 8.64
N LYS A 155 18.52 1.39 7.65
CA LYS A 155 18.95 0.29 6.79
C LYS A 155 19.56 -0.84 7.63
N GLY A 156 18.95 -2.03 7.54
CA GLY A 156 19.35 -3.21 8.33
C GLY A 156 18.40 -3.52 9.49
N ASP A 157 17.50 -2.60 9.83
CA ASP A 157 16.44 -2.91 10.79
C ASP A 157 15.47 -3.97 10.20
N PRO A 158 14.87 -4.83 11.03
CA PRO A 158 13.88 -5.81 10.59
C PRO A 158 12.66 -5.16 9.94
N GLY A 159 12.00 -5.87 9.02
CA GLY A 159 10.76 -5.41 8.37
C GLY A 159 10.96 -4.76 7.00
N ALA A 160 12.15 -4.89 6.42
CA ALA A 160 12.38 -4.47 5.04
C ALA A 160 11.64 -5.37 4.03
N THR A 161 11.26 -4.78 2.89
CA THR A 161 10.82 -5.53 1.72
C THR A 161 11.99 -5.76 0.78
N TYR A 162 12.15 -6.99 0.36
CA TYR A 162 13.20 -7.41 -0.58
C TYR A 162 12.56 -7.79 -1.91
N ILE A 163 13.20 -7.41 -3.01
CA ILE A 163 12.82 -7.84 -4.36
C ILE A 163 13.83 -8.90 -4.77
N ALA A 164 13.35 -10.13 -4.93
CA ALA A 164 14.17 -11.26 -5.37
C ALA A 164 14.20 -11.37 -6.89
N SER A 165 15.31 -11.85 -7.45
CA SER A 165 15.46 -12.07 -8.89
C SER A 165 14.77 -13.36 -9.35
N ASP A 166 14.56 -14.30 -8.45
CA ASP A 166 13.85 -15.56 -8.66
C ASP A 166 13.11 -15.97 -7.37
N LEU A 167 12.36 -17.06 -7.44
CA LEU A 167 11.60 -17.60 -6.32
C LEU A 167 12.37 -18.73 -5.59
N ASP A 168 13.68 -18.75 -5.69
CA ASP A 168 14.48 -19.77 -5.00
C ASP A 168 14.30 -19.58 -3.47
N GLU A 169 13.70 -20.58 -2.85
CA GLU A 169 13.42 -20.65 -1.41
C GLU A 169 14.62 -21.22 -0.61
N SER A 170 15.78 -21.38 -1.25
CA SER A 170 16.99 -21.98 -0.64
C SER A 170 17.70 -21.05 0.34
#